data_a51057c35ab379ac946751ac83695a67
#
_entry.id   a51057c35ab379ac946751ac83695a67
#
_cell.length_a   1.000
_cell.length_b   1.000
_cell.length_c   1.000
_cell.angle_alpha   90.00
_cell.angle_beta   90.00
_cell.angle_gamma   90.00
#
_symmetry.space_group_name_H-M   'P 1'
#
loop_
_entity.id
_entity.type
_entity.pdbx_description
1 polymer ?
#
loop_
_entity_poly.entity_id
_entity_poly.type
_entity_poly.pdbx_seq_one_letter_code
_entity_poly.pdbx_strand_id
1 'polypeptide(L)'
;MNASRQYELVYLVTPDASDQEVTDLHTQIEQIIQRFASSNTVLDKTENWGRRKLAYEIGHHREATYVVETISSTSGDVMKEIDRRLRVTDQVIRHLVVRVDEEIRVADRTRDARKANQARRRVARGLPPEPAPGEKRGDQDSDDDRDGMEGQR
;
A
#
# COMPACT_ATOMS: atom_id res chain seq x y z
N MET A 1 3.27 -20.40 15.80
CA MET A 1 2.32 -19.33 15.49
C MET A 1 2.67 -18.81 14.11
N ASN A 2 1.79 -18.98 13.10
CA ASN A 2 2.04 -18.41 11.78
C ASN A 2 1.92 -16.88 11.87
N ALA A 3 2.97 -16.17 11.49
CA ALA A 3 2.94 -14.71 11.44
C ALA A 3 1.86 -14.25 10.45
N SER A 4 1.08 -13.24 10.83
CA SER A 4 0.13 -12.60 9.94
C SER A 4 0.88 -11.99 8.77
N ARG A 5 0.39 -12.24 7.57
CA ARG A 5 0.88 -11.68 6.30
C ARG A 5 -0.09 -10.60 5.86
N GLN A 6 0.45 -9.54 5.28
CA GLN A 6 -0.36 -8.47 4.72
C GLN A 6 -0.26 -8.46 3.19
N TYR A 7 -1.40 -8.33 2.56
CA TYR A 7 -1.57 -8.33 1.11
C TYR A 7 -2.25 -7.03 0.68
N GLU A 8 -1.82 -6.52 -0.45
CA GLU A 8 -2.48 -5.43 -1.14
C GLU A 8 -3.11 -6.00 -2.41
N LEU A 9 -4.42 -5.87 -2.52
CA LEU A 9 -5.20 -6.23 -3.69
C LEU A 9 -5.58 -4.95 -4.42
N VAL A 10 -5.17 -4.84 -5.68
CA VAL A 10 -5.60 -3.76 -6.58
C VAL A 10 -6.43 -4.37 -7.68
N TYR A 11 -7.62 -3.84 -7.93
CA TYR A 11 -8.41 -4.24 -9.08
C TYR A 11 -9.01 -3.04 -9.80
N LEU A 12 -9.12 -3.20 -11.11
CA LEU A 12 -9.62 -2.20 -12.04
C LEU A 12 -10.95 -2.66 -12.60
N VAL A 13 -11.97 -1.86 -12.34
CA VAL A 13 -13.33 -2.10 -12.83
C VAL A 13 -13.56 -1.29 -14.10
N THR A 14 -14.32 -1.84 -15.04
CA THR A 14 -14.63 -1.17 -16.30
C THR A 14 -15.26 0.21 -16.04
N PRO A 15 -15.02 1.21 -16.89
CA PRO A 15 -15.59 2.54 -16.71
C PRO A 15 -17.10 2.57 -16.91
N ASP A 16 -17.66 1.53 -17.51
CA ASP A 16 -19.10 1.38 -17.81
C ASP A 16 -19.87 0.76 -16.63
N ALA A 17 -19.16 0.22 -15.62
CA ALA A 17 -19.78 -0.31 -14.43
C ALA A 17 -20.40 0.81 -13.58
N SER A 18 -21.61 0.57 -13.12
CA SER A 18 -22.30 1.45 -12.17
C SER A 18 -21.67 1.39 -10.77
N ASP A 19 -21.88 2.41 -9.97
CA ASP A 19 -21.43 2.43 -8.57
C ASP A 19 -22.01 1.24 -7.77
N GLN A 20 -23.20 0.78 -8.12
CA GLN A 20 -23.81 -0.39 -7.50
C GLN A 20 -23.02 -1.66 -7.82
N GLU A 21 -22.62 -1.87 -9.06
CA GLU A 21 -21.84 -3.05 -9.47
C GLU A 21 -20.46 -3.05 -8.81
N VAL A 22 -19.84 -1.89 -8.63
CA VAL A 22 -18.58 -1.76 -7.87
C VAL A 22 -18.79 -2.16 -6.41
N THR A 23 -19.88 -1.71 -5.79
CA THR A 23 -20.24 -2.06 -4.42
C THR A 23 -20.57 -3.56 -4.28
N ASP A 24 -21.27 -4.13 -5.22
CA ASP A 24 -21.61 -5.55 -5.23
C ASP A 24 -20.35 -6.43 -5.37
N LEU A 25 -19.40 -6.01 -6.19
CA LEU A 25 -18.11 -6.67 -6.32
C LEU A 25 -17.32 -6.64 -5.01
N HIS A 26 -17.26 -5.46 -4.36
CA HIS A 26 -16.64 -5.32 -3.04
C HIS A 26 -17.30 -6.26 -2.00
N THR A 27 -18.63 -6.28 -1.96
CA THR A 27 -19.38 -7.19 -1.08
C THR A 27 -19.05 -8.67 -1.34
N GLN A 28 -18.86 -9.06 -2.60
CA GLN A 28 -18.45 -10.43 -2.94
C GLN A 28 -17.04 -10.75 -2.39
N ILE A 29 -16.11 -9.81 -2.47
CA ILE A 29 -14.75 -9.97 -1.91
C ILE A 29 -14.83 -10.10 -0.38
N GLU A 30 -15.61 -9.24 0.29
CA GLU A 30 -15.83 -9.33 1.73
C GLU A 30 -16.41 -10.69 2.15
N GLN A 31 -17.38 -11.23 1.41
CA GLN A 31 -17.93 -12.56 1.67
C GLN A 31 -16.89 -13.67 1.54
N ILE A 32 -15.95 -13.55 0.58
CA ILE A 32 -14.83 -14.49 0.47
C ILE A 32 -13.96 -14.36 1.71
N ILE A 33 -13.58 -13.16 2.11
CA ILE A 33 -12.76 -12.90 3.31
C ILE A 33 -13.42 -13.51 4.55
N GLN A 34 -14.72 -13.32 4.72
CA GLN A 34 -15.48 -13.87 5.86
C GLN A 34 -15.46 -15.42 5.90
N ARG A 35 -15.49 -16.09 4.74
CA ARG A 35 -15.36 -17.56 4.69
C ARG A 35 -14.00 -18.04 5.20
N PHE A 36 -12.97 -17.22 5.09
CA PHE A 36 -11.61 -17.50 5.57
C PHE A 36 -11.31 -16.89 6.95
N ALA A 37 -12.32 -16.44 7.70
CA ALA A 37 -12.16 -15.88 9.05
C ALA A 37 -11.44 -16.82 10.03
N SER A 38 -11.58 -18.15 9.86
CA SER A 38 -10.82 -19.15 10.63
C SER A 38 -9.29 -19.04 10.47
N SER A 39 -8.82 -18.44 9.39
CA SER A 39 -7.40 -18.14 9.11
C SER A 39 -6.99 -16.73 9.59
N ASN A 40 -7.71 -16.14 10.52
CA ASN A 40 -7.51 -14.75 10.96
C ASN A 40 -7.40 -13.78 9.78
N THR A 41 -8.29 -13.95 8.81
CA THR A 41 -8.33 -13.08 7.64
C THR A 41 -9.21 -11.88 7.94
N VAL A 42 -8.67 -10.69 7.74
CA VAL A 42 -9.32 -9.41 8.01
C VAL A 42 -9.09 -8.48 6.82
N LEU A 43 -10.14 -7.76 6.44
CA LEU A 43 -10.03 -6.61 5.54
C LEU A 43 -9.65 -5.39 6.39
N ASP A 44 -8.40 -4.95 6.27
CA ASP A 44 -7.86 -3.85 7.09
C ASP A 44 -8.30 -2.49 6.54
N LYS A 45 -8.31 -2.34 5.22
CA LYS A 45 -8.60 -1.06 4.57
C LYS A 45 -9.15 -1.27 3.17
N THR A 46 -10.08 -0.41 2.76
CA THR A 46 -10.57 -0.27 1.39
C THR A 46 -10.43 1.18 0.95
N GLU A 47 -9.84 1.38 -0.22
CA GLU A 47 -9.70 2.69 -0.85
C GLU A 47 -10.28 2.65 -2.26
N ASN A 48 -11.32 3.40 -2.51
CA ASN A 48 -11.80 3.65 -3.86
C ASN A 48 -11.12 4.92 -4.40
N TRP A 49 -10.20 4.74 -5.34
CA TRP A 49 -9.49 5.87 -5.96
C TRP A 49 -10.28 6.51 -7.10
N GLY A 50 -11.43 5.95 -7.42
CA GLY A 50 -12.30 6.44 -8.47
C GLY A 50 -11.78 6.18 -9.88
N ARG A 51 -12.44 6.81 -10.85
CA ARG A 51 -12.12 6.67 -12.27
C ARG A 51 -10.84 7.43 -12.62
N ARG A 52 -9.89 6.72 -13.26
CA ARG A 52 -8.58 7.25 -13.66
C ARG A 52 -8.20 6.76 -15.05
N LYS A 53 -7.40 7.56 -15.75
CA LYS A 53 -6.79 7.16 -17.02
C LYS A 53 -5.78 6.04 -16.80
N LEU A 54 -5.80 5.07 -17.70
CA LEU A 54 -4.82 4.01 -17.77
C LEU A 54 -3.56 4.49 -18.48
N ALA A 55 -2.40 3.92 -18.13
CA ALA A 55 -1.14 4.20 -18.81
C ALA A 55 -1.13 3.67 -20.26
N TYR A 56 -1.91 2.63 -20.53
CA TYR A 56 -2.14 2.04 -21.84
C TYR A 56 -3.53 1.42 -21.89
N GLU A 57 -4.04 1.19 -23.09
CA GLU A 57 -5.37 0.63 -23.33
C GLU A 57 -5.42 -0.85 -22.93
N ILE A 58 -6.45 -1.23 -22.17
CA ILE A 58 -6.71 -2.61 -21.75
C ILE A 58 -8.13 -2.97 -22.16
N GLY A 59 -8.30 -3.99 -23.02
CA GLY A 59 -9.62 -4.44 -23.45
C GLY A 59 -10.49 -3.33 -24.04
N HIS A 60 -9.90 -2.42 -24.84
CA HIS A 60 -10.54 -1.24 -25.43
C HIS A 60 -10.91 -0.12 -24.44
N HIS A 61 -10.54 -0.25 -23.16
CA HIS A 61 -10.74 0.79 -22.15
C HIS A 61 -9.47 1.62 -21.96
N ARG A 62 -9.61 2.95 -21.93
CA ARG A 62 -8.55 3.92 -21.65
C ARG A 62 -8.62 4.49 -20.25
N GLU A 63 -9.71 4.19 -19.55
CA GLU A 63 -9.97 4.59 -18.17
C GLU A 63 -10.51 3.38 -17.40
N ALA A 64 -10.37 3.39 -16.08
CA ALA A 64 -10.94 2.39 -15.19
C ALA A 64 -11.18 2.98 -13.81
N THR A 65 -12.10 2.38 -13.04
CA THR A 65 -12.25 2.65 -11.63
C THR A 65 -11.26 1.79 -10.86
N TYR A 66 -10.39 2.43 -10.07
CA TYR A 66 -9.37 1.77 -9.26
C TYR A 66 -9.88 1.55 -7.84
N VAL A 67 -9.78 0.33 -7.37
CA VAL A 67 -10.04 -0.02 -5.98
C VAL A 67 -8.81 -0.74 -5.41
N VAL A 68 -8.42 -0.35 -4.21
CA VAL A 68 -7.27 -0.91 -3.49
C VAL A 68 -7.76 -1.41 -2.13
N GLU A 69 -7.46 -2.65 -1.81
CA GLU A 69 -7.83 -3.29 -0.55
C GLU A 69 -6.59 -3.84 0.14
N THR A 70 -6.48 -3.60 1.43
CA THR A 70 -5.44 -4.17 2.27
C THR A 70 -6.04 -5.29 3.11
N ILE A 71 -5.46 -6.47 3.01
CA ILE A 71 -6.00 -7.69 3.64
C ILE A 71 -4.89 -8.35 4.46
N SER A 72 -5.16 -8.62 5.73
CA SER A 72 -4.28 -9.39 6.60
C SER A 72 -4.78 -10.83 6.73
N SER A 73 -3.89 -11.82 6.60
CA SER A 73 -4.23 -13.23 6.76
C SER A 73 -3.02 -14.07 7.18
N THR A 74 -3.27 -15.16 7.92
CA THR A 74 -2.23 -16.14 8.23
C THR A 74 -2.03 -17.18 7.11
N SER A 75 -3.00 -17.29 6.17
CA SER A 75 -2.96 -18.18 5.01
C SER A 75 -3.03 -17.37 3.70
N GLY A 76 -2.31 -17.83 2.68
CA GLY A 76 -2.42 -17.28 1.32
C GLY A 76 -3.59 -17.83 0.50
N ASP A 77 -4.39 -18.73 1.05
CA ASP A 77 -5.45 -19.41 0.27
C ASP A 77 -6.61 -18.47 -0.04
N VAL A 78 -6.89 -17.52 0.84
CA VAL A 78 -7.88 -16.46 0.60
C VAL A 78 -7.50 -15.66 -0.66
N MET A 79 -6.23 -15.35 -0.86
CA MET A 79 -5.76 -14.60 -2.05
C MET A 79 -5.95 -15.41 -3.33
N LYS A 80 -5.75 -16.74 -3.28
CA LYS A 80 -6.00 -17.62 -4.43
C LYS A 80 -7.48 -17.64 -4.82
N GLU A 81 -8.37 -17.67 -3.83
CA GLU A 81 -9.82 -17.67 -4.08
C GLU A 81 -10.30 -16.31 -4.62
N ILE A 82 -9.78 -15.19 -4.08
CA ILE A 82 -10.05 -13.85 -4.61
C ILE A 82 -9.53 -13.74 -6.04
N ASP A 83 -8.29 -14.13 -6.32
CA ASP A 83 -7.71 -14.15 -7.68
C ASP A 83 -8.56 -14.96 -8.64
N ARG A 84 -8.98 -16.16 -8.23
CA ARG A 84 -9.87 -17.01 -9.02
C ARG A 84 -11.20 -16.33 -9.33
N ARG A 85 -11.79 -15.66 -8.35
CA ARG A 85 -13.07 -14.95 -8.50
C ARG A 85 -12.95 -13.75 -9.43
N LEU A 86 -11.93 -12.93 -9.25
CA LEU A 86 -11.72 -11.73 -10.06
C LEU A 86 -11.42 -12.06 -11.54
N ARG A 87 -10.78 -13.20 -11.81
CA ARG A 87 -10.53 -13.67 -13.20
C ARG A 87 -11.79 -13.99 -13.98
N VAL A 88 -12.86 -14.40 -13.33
CA VAL A 88 -14.12 -14.77 -13.98
C VAL A 88 -15.18 -13.70 -13.89
N THR A 89 -14.84 -12.54 -13.35
CA THR A 89 -15.74 -11.39 -13.23
C THR A 89 -15.54 -10.47 -14.42
N ASP A 90 -16.56 -10.34 -15.27
CA ASP A 90 -16.48 -9.58 -16.53
C ASP A 90 -16.21 -8.08 -16.33
N GLN A 91 -16.68 -7.51 -15.21
CA GLN A 91 -16.44 -6.10 -14.88
C GLN A 91 -14.99 -5.79 -14.50
N VAL A 92 -14.18 -6.81 -14.17
CA VAL A 92 -12.79 -6.63 -13.76
C VAL A 92 -11.87 -6.77 -14.96
N ILE A 93 -11.32 -5.65 -15.42
CA ILE A 93 -10.40 -5.65 -16.57
C ILE A 93 -8.98 -6.05 -16.21
N ARG A 94 -8.59 -5.85 -14.95
CA ARG A 94 -7.29 -6.28 -14.39
C ARG A 94 -7.31 -6.30 -12.89
N HIS A 95 -6.53 -7.19 -12.30
CA HIS A 95 -6.26 -7.19 -10.86
C HIS A 95 -4.81 -7.61 -10.59
N LEU A 96 -4.33 -7.27 -9.41
CA LEU A 96 -3.00 -7.61 -8.91
C LEU A 96 -3.08 -7.84 -7.40
N VAL A 97 -2.46 -8.91 -6.95
CA VAL A 97 -2.28 -9.20 -5.52
C VAL A 97 -0.80 -9.17 -5.20
N VAL A 98 -0.41 -8.35 -4.24
CA VAL A 98 0.97 -8.21 -3.79
C VAL A 98 1.05 -8.50 -2.29
N ARG A 99 2.05 -9.24 -1.87
CA ARG A 99 2.37 -9.42 -0.47
C ARG A 99 3.30 -8.31 -0.01
N VAL A 100 2.88 -7.50 0.97
CA VAL A 100 3.56 -6.26 1.36
C VAL A 100 4.13 -6.27 2.79
N ASP A 101 3.92 -7.33 3.56
CA ASP A 101 4.34 -7.40 4.96
C ASP A 101 5.86 -7.28 5.16
N GLU A 102 6.65 -7.77 4.23
CA GLU A 102 8.12 -7.68 4.33
C GLU A 102 8.62 -6.27 4.04
N GLU A 103 8.08 -5.62 3.00
CA GLU A 103 8.41 -4.24 2.63
C GLU A 103 7.99 -3.24 3.70
N ILE A 104 6.81 -3.43 4.29
CA ILE A 104 6.34 -2.62 5.42
C ILE A 104 7.27 -2.75 6.61
N ARG A 105 7.70 -3.97 6.96
CA ARG A 105 8.66 -4.19 8.05
C ARG A 105 10.01 -3.51 7.80
N VAL A 106 10.49 -3.52 6.56
CA VAL A 106 11.73 -2.82 6.18
C VAL A 106 11.54 -1.32 6.26
N ALA A 107 10.44 -0.80 5.74
CA ALA A 107 10.11 0.62 5.80
C ALA A 107 9.97 1.11 7.25
N ASP A 108 9.29 0.34 8.11
CA ASP A 108 9.14 0.67 9.53
C ASP A 108 10.48 0.69 10.27
N ARG A 109 11.33 -0.31 10.08
CA ARG A 109 12.70 -0.33 10.66
C ARG A 109 13.50 0.89 10.23
N THR A 110 13.43 1.25 8.95
CA THR A 110 14.14 2.42 8.41
C THR A 110 13.60 3.72 9.00
N ARG A 111 12.27 3.84 9.10
CA ARG A 111 11.61 4.99 9.72
C ARG A 111 11.99 5.15 11.20
N ASP A 112 11.99 4.04 11.94
CA ASP A 112 12.31 4.05 13.36
C ASP A 112 13.80 4.36 13.59
N ALA A 113 14.70 3.82 12.75
CA ALA A 113 16.11 4.15 12.77
C ALA A 113 16.36 5.65 12.49
N ARG A 114 15.65 6.23 11.49
CA ARG A 114 15.71 7.67 11.19
C ARG A 114 15.23 8.52 12.37
N LYS A 115 14.09 8.16 12.98
CA LYS A 115 13.56 8.85 14.17
C LYS A 115 14.55 8.79 15.33
N ALA A 116 15.10 7.62 15.62
CA ALA A 116 16.07 7.44 16.69
C ALA A 116 17.35 8.26 16.45
N ASN A 117 17.84 8.29 15.21
CA ASN A 117 19.02 9.09 14.87
C ASN A 117 18.74 10.60 14.98
N GLN A 118 17.57 11.05 14.51
CA GLN A 118 17.15 12.44 14.66
C GLN A 118 17.03 12.84 16.15
N ALA A 119 16.41 11.98 16.98
CA ALA A 119 16.31 12.21 18.41
C ALA A 119 17.70 12.33 19.07
N ARG A 120 18.65 11.44 18.73
CA ARG A 120 20.04 11.51 19.20
C ARG A 120 20.73 12.81 18.79
N ARG A 121 20.59 13.24 17.55
CA ARG A 121 21.16 14.52 17.05
C ARG A 121 20.57 15.73 17.77
N ARG A 122 19.26 15.70 18.09
CA ARG A 122 18.60 16.79 18.86
C ARG A 122 19.13 16.84 20.29
N VAL A 123 19.19 15.71 20.97
CA VAL A 123 19.74 15.63 22.34
C VAL A 123 21.20 16.11 22.39
N ALA A 124 22.03 15.75 21.41
CA ALA A 124 23.41 16.20 21.31
C ALA A 124 23.53 17.72 21.13
N ARG A 125 22.47 18.39 20.62
CA ARG A 125 22.36 19.86 20.50
C ARG A 125 21.67 20.53 21.69
N GLY A 126 21.38 19.78 22.77
CA GLY A 126 20.67 20.29 23.96
C GLY A 126 19.16 20.52 23.74
N LEU A 127 18.58 19.98 22.67
CA LEU A 127 17.15 20.08 22.36
C LEU A 127 16.41 18.81 22.82
N PRO A 128 15.10 18.90 23.13
CA PRO A 128 14.30 17.74 23.44
C PRO A 128 14.30 16.74 22.27
N PRO A 129 14.22 15.39 22.55
CA PRO A 129 14.30 14.36 21.52
C PRO A 129 13.18 14.44 20.48
N GLU A 130 12.01 14.92 20.89
CA GLU A 130 10.89 15.17 19.97
C GLU A 130 10.73 16.67 19.71
N PRO A 131 10.38 17.07 18.47
CA PRO A 131 10.09 18.48 18.15
C PRO A 131 8.85 18.94 18.89
N ALA A 132 8.84 20.21 19.31
CA ALA A 132 7.66 20.81 19.93
C ALA A 132 6.46 20.85 18.95
N PRO A 133 5.22 20.80 19.44
CA PRO A 133 4.04 20.95 18.60
C PRO A 133 4.12 22.26 17.78
N GLY A 134 4.07 22.13 16.46
CA GLY A 134 4.19 23.28 15.53
C GLY A 134 5.61 23.57 15.01
N GLU A 135 6.65 22.90 15.51
CA GLU A 135 8.00 23.00 14.95
C GLU A 135 8.04 22.26 13.59
N LYS A 136 8.30 23.00 12.50
CA LYS A 136 8.45 22.42 11.16
C LYS A 136 9.63 21.45 11.18
N ARG A 137 9.43 20.23 10.70
CA ARG A 137 10.53 19.29 10.40
C ARG A 137 11.37 19.95 9.31
N GLY A 138 12.53 20.46 9.66
CA GLY A 138 13.43 21.05 8.68
C GLY A 138 13.91 19.94 7.73
N ASP A 139 13.61 20.09 6.45
CA ASP A 139 14.28 19.40 5.35
C ASP A 139 15.74 19.91 5.32
N GLN A 140 16.61 19.29 6.11
CA GLN A 140 18.05 19.51 6.10
C GLN A 140 18.76 18.18 5.86
N ASP A 141 18.50 17.59 4.71
CA ASP A 141 19.32 16.50 4.17
C ASP A 141 19.66 16.74 2.68
N SER A 142 20.10 17.97 2.35
CA SER A 142 20.54 18.28 0.98
C SER A 142 21.78 19.18 0.89
N ASP A 143 22.74 19.05 1.83
CA ASP A 143 24.02 19.74 1.65
C ASP A 143 25.16 18.98 2.35
N ASP A 144 25.52 17.78 1.85
CA ASP A 144 26.78 17.17 2.28
C ASP A 144 27.43 16.25 1.20
N ASP A 145 27.25 16.59 -0.09
CA ASP A 145 28.00 15.94 -1.18
C ASP A 145 28.51 16.94 -2.23
N ARG A 146 29.09 18.07 -1.76
CA ARG A 146 29.88 18.95 -2.61
C ARG A 146 31.09 19.47 -1.85
N ASP A 147 32.07 18.60 -1.63
CA ASP A 147 33.46 19.03 -1.48
C ASP A 147 34.36 17.82 -1.80
N GLY A 148 35.03 17.88 -2.92
CA GLY A 148 36.07 16.93 -3.21
C GLY A 148 36.34 16.63 -4.67
N MET A 149 36.43 17.62 -5.55
CA MET A 149 37.22 17.49 -6.76
C MET A 149 37.55 18.86 -7.38
N GLU A 150 38.35 19.66 -6.70
CA GLU A 150 39.21 20.62 -7.35
C GLU A 150 40.67 20.32 -6.95
N GLY A 151 41.49 19.97 -7.88
CA GLY A 151 42.92 20.01 -7.69
C GLY A 151 43.67 18.97 -8.48
N GLN A 152 44.18 19.43 -9.55
CA GLN A 152 45.48 19.16 -10.19
C GLN A 152 45.47 18.70 -11.65
N ARG A 153 45.70 19.71 -12.46
CA ARG A 153 46.48 19.74 -13.72
C ARG A 153 46.04 18.81 -14.85
#